data_3ad20dd527a3b1f1acfb3b9119323e32
#
_entry.id   3ad20dd527a3b1f1acfb3b9119323e32
#
_cell.length_a   1.000
_cell.length_b   1.000
_cell.length_c   1.000
_cell.angle_alpha   90.00
_cell.angle_beta   90.00
_cell.angle_gamma   90.00
#
_symmetry.space_group_name_H-M   'P 1'
#
loop_
_entity.id
_entity.type
_entity.pdbx_description
1 polymer ?
#
loop_
_entity_poly.entity_id
_entity_poly.type
_entity_poly.pdbx_seq_one_letter_code
_entity_poly.pdbx_strand_id
1 'polypeptide(L)'
;GKILAIKTARENKIPFLGICFGMQLAVIEFAKNVLNIKNSGSTELEKNCFPVVGLIEEWSKNGSIIRGSNKDLGGTMRLGAYNAKLRHNSLISSIYKKNIISERHRHRYEVNINLKNKFEKKGMIFSGISPDNKLPEIVELQNHPWFVGVQFHPEFKSRPLLPHPLFSSFIKASILKK
;
A
#
# COMPACT_ATOMS: atom_id res chain seq x y z
N GLY A 1 18.09 -3.62 -2.92
CA GLY A 1 18.14 -3.06 -1.57
C GLY A 1 16.77 -2.98 -0.91
N LYS A 2 15.83 -2.15 -1.38
CA LYS A 2 14.54 -1.89 -0.70
C LYS A 2 13.67 -3.14 -0.47
N ILE A 3 13.53 -4.02 -1.47
CA ILE A 3 12.78 -5.29 -1.33
C ILE A 3 13.39 -6.18 -0.23
N LEU A 4 14.71 -6.27 -0.17
CA LEU A 4 15.40 -7.04 0.88
C LEU A 4 15.17 -6.43 2.27
N ALA A 5 15.25 -5.12 2.42
CA ALA A 5 14.97 -4.44 3.68
C ALA A 5 13.51 -4.68 4.15
N ILE A 6 12.55 -4.65 3.24
CA ILE A 6 11.14 -4.94 3.53
C ILE A 6 10.98 -6.40 3.97
N LYS A 7 11.60 -7.34 3.26
CA LYS A 7 11.62 -8.77 3.65
C LYS A 7 12.19 -8.94 5.06
N THR A 8 13.34 -8.34 5.33
CA THR A 8 13.98 -8.38 6.65
C THR A 8 13.06 -7.83 7.74
N ALA A 9 12.40 -6.69 7.49
CA ALA A 9 11.46 -6.11 8.45
C ALA A 9 10.27 -7.03 8.71
N ARG A 10 9.70 -7.62 7.67
CA ARG A 10 8.57 -8.56 7.78
C ARG A 10 8.96 -9.82 8.57
N GLU A 11 10.07 -10.46 8.23
CA GLU A 11 10.49 -11.73 8.82
C GLU A 11 10.97 -11.57 10.26
N ASN A 12 11.69 -10.49 10.57
CA ASN A 12 12.23 -10.21 11.91
C ASN A 12 11.30 -9.35 12.78
N LYS A 13 10.05 -9.14 12.36
CA LYS A 13 9.07 -8.37 13.13
C LYS A 13 9.56 -6.94 13.48
N ILE A 14 10.31 -6.32 12.57
CA ILE A 14 10.79 -4.94 12.72
C ILE A 14 9.68 -3.99 12.27
N PRO A 15 9.29 -2.99 13.06
CA PRO A 15 8.31 -1.98 12.64
C PRO A 15 8.65 -1.40 11.28
N PHE A 16 7.67 -1.36 10.39
CA PHE A 16 7.85 -0.92 9.00
C PHE A 16 6.74 0.05 8.59
N LEU A 17 7.14 1.19 8.02
CA LEU A 17 6.25 2.15 7.38
C LEU A 17 6.64 2.33 5.91
N GLY A 18 5.79 1.87 5.01
CA GLY A 18 5.94 2.05 3.56
C GLY A 18 5.07 3.18 3.04
N ILE A 19 5.65 4.29 2.59
CA ILE A 19 4.92 5.44 2.04
C ILE A 19 4.97 5.38 0.52
N CYS A 20 3.82 5.51 -0.13
CA CYS A 20 3.62 5.55 -1.58
C CYS A 20 4.32 4.38 -2.28
N PHE A 21 5.45 4.61 -2.92
CA PHE A 21 6.28 3.58 -3.53
C PHE A 21 6.74 2.52 -2.51
N GLY A 22 6.91 2.88 -1.23
CA GLY A 22 7.22 1.95 -0.14
C GLY A 22 6.12 0.93 0.10
N MET A 23 4.84 1.31 0.05
CA MET A 23 3.70 0.39 0.08
C MET A 23 3.71 -0.54 -1.13
N GLN A 24 3.91 -0.01 -2.32
CA GLN A 24 3.95 -0.79 -3.56
C GLN A 24 5.04 -1.86 -3.51
N LEU A 25 6.24 -1.49 -3.05
CA LEU A 25 7.33 -2.46 -2.87
C LEU A 25 7.04 -3.50 -1.80
N ALA A 26 6.31 -3.15 -0.72
CA ALA A 26 5.90 -4.11 0.30
C ALA A 26 4.91 -5.15 -0.26
N VAL A 27 3.98 -4.71 -1.10
CA VAL A 27 3.03 -5.60 -1.78
C VAL A 27 3.76 -6.51 -2.78
N ILE A 28 4.73 -5.98 -3.54
CA ILE A 28 5.55 -6.78 -4.46
C ILE A 28 6.41 -7.80 -3.70
N GLU A 29 7.03 -7.40 -2.59
CA GLU A 29 7.81 -8.31 -1.75
C GLU A 29 6.95 -9.47 -1.26
N PHE A 30 5.78 -9.16 -0.72
CA PHE A 30 4.85 -10.16 -0.22
C PHE A 30 4.35 -11.10 -1.34
N ALA A 31 4.05 -10.55 -2.51
CA ALA A 31 3.66 -11.35 -3.67
C ALA A 31 4.76 -12.34 -4.09
N LYS A 32 6.02 -11.90 -4.12
CA LYS A 32 7.17 -12.75 -4.48
C LYS A 32 7.45 -13.82 -3.44
N ASN A 33 7.53 -13.47 -2.18
CA ASN A 33 8.10 -14.31 -1.13
C ASN A 33 7.04 -15.06 -0.30
N VAL A 34 5.80 -14.59 -0.25
CA VAL A 34 4.71 -15.24 0.51
C VAL A 34 3.66 -15.88 -0.39
N LEU A 35 3.29 -15.21 -1.49
CA LEU A 35 2.35 -15.77 -2.47
C LEU A 35 3.04 -16.62 -3.55
N ASN A 36 4.39 -16.65 -3.57
CA ASN A 36 5.20 -17.37 -4.56
C ASN A 36 4.93 -16.96 -6.03
N ILE A 37 4.52 -15.71 -6.26
CA ILE A 37 4.36 -15.14 -7.60
C ILE A 37 5.71 -14.58 -8.05
N LYS A 38 6.61 -15.46 -8.51
CA LYS A 38 8.03 -15.14 -8.78
C LYS A 38 8.24 -13.94 -9.70
N ASN A 39 7.40 -13.81 -10.75
CA ASN A 39 7.49 -12.72 -11.73
C ASN A 39 6.62 -11.50 -11.36
N SER A 40 6.18 -11.36 -10.10
CA SER A 40 5.39 -10.21 -9.66
C SER A 40 6.22 -8.93 -9.64
N GLY A 41 5.61 -7.82 -10.07
CA GLY A 41 6.31 -6.55 -10.16
C GLY A 41 5.39 -5.36 -10.33
N SER A 42 6.00 -4.23 -10.70
CA SER A 42 5.30 -3.02 -11.12
C SER A 42 5.59 -2.75 -12.59
N THR A 43 4.55 -2.48 -13.37
CA THR A 43 4.69 -2.11 -14.79
C THR A 43 5.41 -0.77 -14.98
N GLU A 44 5.55 0.03 -13.92
CA GLU A 44 6.42 1.21 -13.90
C GLU A 44 7.90 0.85 -14.04
N LEU A 45 8.31 -0.26 -13.39
CA LEU A 45 9.72 -0.67 -13.30
C LEU A 45 10.09 -1.73 -14.33
N GLU A 46 9.17 -2.63 -14.63
CA GLU A 46 9.43 -3.81 -15.48
C GLU A 46 8.19 -4.14 -16.31
N LYS A 47 8.28 -3.93 -17.62
CA LYS A 47 7.14 -4.10 -18.55
C LYS A 47 6.64 -5.55 -18.66
N ASN A 48 7.49 -6.53 -18.44
CA ASN A 48 7.18 -7.96 -18.63
C ASN A 48 6.94 -8.70 -17.30
N CYS A 49 6.56 -7.99 -16.23
CA CYS A 49 6.22 -8.61 -14.96
C CYS A 49 4.72 -8.97 -14.89
N PHE A 50 4.37 -9.87 -13.95
CA PHE A 50 2.99 -10.02 -13.49
C PHE A 50 2.59 -8.77 -12.68
N PRO A 51 1.60 -7.97 -13.14
CA PRO A 51 1.33 -6.66 -12.58
C PRO A 51 0.61 -6.77 -11.23
N VAL A 52 1.36 -6.74 -10.15
CA VAL A 52 0.85 -6.55 -8.79
C VAL A 52 0.61 -5.08 -8.52
N VAL A 53 1.41 -4.22 -9.17
CA VAL A 53 1.26 -2.77 -9.21
C VAL A 53 1.29 -2.34 -10.67
N GLY A 54 0.36 -1.47 -11.07
CA GLY A 54 0.27 -1.00 -12.45
C GLY A 54 -0.69 0.20 -12.60
N LEU A 55 -0.94 0.63 -13.82
CA LEU A 55 -1.96 1.63 -14.11
C LEU A 55 -3.37 1.05 -13.92
N ILE A 56 -4.33 1.84 -13.50
CA ILE A 56 -5.72 1.39 -13.25
C ILE A 56 -6.33 0.73 -14.49
N GLU A 57 -5.98 1.18 -15.68
CA GLU A 57 -6.51 0.67 -16.95
C GLU A 57 -5.96 -0.71 -17.31
N GLU A 58 -4.83 -1.13 -16.73
CA GLU A 58 -4.16 -2.40 -17.06
C GLU A 58 -4.89 -3.63 -16.51
N TRP A 59 -5.80 -3.50 -15.53
CA TRP A 59 -6.54 -4.63 -14.95
C TRP A 59 -8.06 -4.49 -14.96
N SER A 60 -8.62 -3.44 -15.58
CA SER A 60 -10.07 -3.16 -15.53
C SER A 60 -10.90 -3.89 -16.58
N LYS A 61 -10.32 -4.66 -17.51
CA LYS A 61 -11.04 -5.40 -18.55
C LYS A 61 -10.85 -6.91 -18.40
N ASN A 62 -11.84 -7.59 -17.78
CA ASN A 62 -12.07 -9.06 -17.82
C ASN A 62 -10.86 -9.96 -17.54
N GLY A 63 -9.94 -9.58 -16.66
CA GLY A 63 -8.77 -10.39 -16.34
C GLY A 63 -7.72 -10.50 -17.46
N SER A 64 -7.96 -9.89 -18.59
CA SER A 64 -6.98 -9.76 -19.68
C SER A 64 -6.21 -8.45 -19.49
N ILE A 65 -4.89 -8.53 -19.51
CA ILE A 65 -4.01 -7.35 -19.45
C ILE A 65 -4.15 -6.60 -20.77
N ILE A 66 -5.02 -5.60 -20.81
CA ILE A 66 -5.04 -4.62 -21.92
C ILE A 66 -4.17 -3.46 -21.47
N ARG A 67 -2.97 -3.36 -22.05
CA ARG A 67 -2.09 -2.22 -21.88
C ARG A 67 -2.77 -0.98 -22.41
N GLY A 68 -3.11 -0.05 -21.52
CA GLY A 68 -3.55 1.28 -21.92
C GLY A 68 -2.50 1.92 -22.83
N SER A 69 -2.92 2.65 -23.85
CA SER A 69 -2.00 3.37 -24.72
C SER A 69 -1.26 4.45 -23.91
N ASN A 70 0.05 4.56 -24.10
CA ASN A 70 0.91 5.58 -23.49
C ASN A 70 0.48 7.06 -23.77
N LYS A 71 -0.66 7.26 -24.40
CA LYS A 71 -1.14 8.59 -24.82
C LYS A 71 -1.89 9.37 -23.74
N ASP A 72 -2.38 8.71 -22.66
CA ASP A 72 -3.19 9.35 -21.61
C ASP A 72 -2.57 9.29 -20.19
N LEU A 73 -1.26 9.40 -20.10
CA LEU A 73 -0.57 9.42 -18.79
C LEU A 73 -1.03 10.58 -17.88
N GLY A 74 -1.64 11.62 -18.42
CA GLY A 74 -2.19 12.74 -17.65
C GLY A 74 -3.41 12.37 -16.80
N GLY A 75 -4.30 11.51 -17.29
CA GLY A 75 -5.58 11.16 -16.65
C GLY A 75 -5.47 10.21 -15.46
N THR A 76 -4.34 9.52 -15.30
CA THR A 76 -4.13 8.53 -14.22
C THR A 76 -3.45 9.09 -12.97
N MET A 77 -2.99 10.36 -13.00
CA MET A 77 -2.34 10.98 -11.85
C MET A 77 -3.34 11.29 -10.73
N ARG A 78 -3.17 10.61 -9.60
CA ARG A 78 -3.85 11.00 -8.36
C ARG A 78 -3.01 12.07 -7.66
N LEU A 79 -3.53 13.29 -7.64
CA LEU A 79 -2.89 14.47 -7.05
C LEU A 79 -3.88 15.17 -6.12
N GLY A 80 -3.48 15.43 -4.87
CA GLY A 80 -4.32 16.12 -3.89
C GLY A 80 -4.97 15.18 -2.88
N ALA A 81 -6.04 15.65 -2.24
CA ALA A 81 -6.72 14.95 -1.15
C ALA A 81 -7.76 13.95 -1.69
N TYR A 82 -7.68 12.71 -1.20
CA TYR A 82 -8.65 11.64 -1.48
C TYR A 82 -9.06 10.96 -0.19
N ASN A 83 -10.30 10.49 -0.16
CA ASN A 83 -10.86 9.78 0.98
C ASN A 83 -10.53 8.29 0.91
N ALA A 84 -10.34 7.68 2.09
CA ALA A 84 -10.25 6.24 2.25
C ALA A 84 -11.17 5.77 3.39
N LYS A 85 -11.88 4.67 3.16
CA LYS A 85 -12.63 3.94 4.19
C LYS A 85 -11.68 3.01 4.91
N LEU A 86 -11.67 3.05 6.24
CA LEU A 86 -10.83 2.19 7.06
C LEU A 86 -11.61 0.94 7.50
N ARG A 87 -10.92 -0.20 7.49
CA ARG A 87 -11.45 -1.46 7.99
C ARG A 87 -11.58 -1.40 9.52
N HIS A 88 -12.75 -1.73 10.04
CA HIS A 88 -12.97 -1.85 11.49
C HIS A 88 -12.01 -2.86 12.11
N ASN A 89 -11.59 -2.61 13.35
CA ASN A 89 -10.70 -3.48 14.13
C ASN A 89 -9.33 -3.73 13.47
N SER A 90 -8.87 -2.81 12.60
CA SER A 90 -7.52 -2.80 12.05
C SER A 90 -6.59 -1.92 12.90
N LEU A 91 -5.28 -2.13 12.77
CA LEU A 91 -4.28 -1.28 13.41
C LEU A 91 -4.48 0.19 12.98
N ILE A 92 -4.71 0.39 11.67
CA ILE A 92 -4.90 1.75 11.14
C ILE A 92 -6.16 2.43 11.70
N SER A 93 -7.26 1.70 11.88
CA SER A 93 -8.47 2.28 12.48
C SER A 93 -8.25 2.69 13.94
N SER A 94 -7.43 1.95 14.69
CA SER A 94 -7.05 2.31 16.05
C SER A 94 -6.15 3.53 16.13
N ILE A 95 -5.27 3.74 15.12
CA ILE A 95 -4.36 4.88 15.03
C ILE A 95 -5.13 6.16 14.70
N TYR A 96 -6.00 6.12 13.69
CA TYR A 96 -6.76 7.31 13.26
C TYR A 96 -8.00 7.59 14.10
N LYS A 97 -8.56 6.57 14.74
CA LYS A 97 -9.84 6.66 15.49
C LYS A 97 -10.98 7.24 14.65
N LYS A 98 -11.01 6.87 13.36
CA LYS A 98 -11.98 7.32 12.36
C LYS A 98 -12.31 6.17 11.40
N ASN A 99 -13.51 6.20 10.81
CA ASN A 99 -13.91 5.23 9.78
C ASN A 99 -13.54 5.69 8.37
N ILE A 100 -13.42 7.01 8.17
CA ILE A 100 -13.03 7.63 6.90
C ILE A 100 -11.94 8.64 7.20
N ILE A 101 -10.90 8.60 6.40
CA ILE A 101 -9.78 9.56 6.42
C ILE A 101 -9.68 10.25 5.07
N SER A 102 -9.06 11.41 5.04
CA SER A 102 -8.71 12.12 3.80
C SER A 102 -7.23 12.40 3.82
N GLU A 103 -6.50 11.87 2.85
CA GLU A 103 -5.05 11.98 2.77
C GLU A 103 -4.59 12.47 1.40
N ARG A 104 -3.37 13.01 1.32
CA ARG A 104 -2.83 13.62 0.09
C ARG A 104 -2.04 12.60 -0.71
N HIS A 105 -2.32 12.53 -2.01
CA HIS A 105 -1.72 11.61 -2.97
C HIS A 105 -0.87 12.35 -4.01
N ARG A 106 0.14 11.63 -4.53
CA ARG A 106 0.94 12.05 -5.68
C ARG A 106 1.53 10.79 -6.34
N HIS A 107 0.72 10.07 -7.10
CA HIS A 107 1.15 8.84 -7.78
C HIS A 107 0.24 8.51 -8.97
N ARG A 108 0.70 7.63 -9.87
CA ARG A 108 -0.05 7.12 -11.04
C ARG A 108 -0.33 5.64 -10.94
N TYR A 109 0.59 4.90 -10.31
CA TYR A 109 0.52 3.44 -10.21
C TYR A 109 -0.20 3.05 -8.93
N GLU A 110 -0.97 1.98 -9.03
CA GLU A 110 -1.84 1.49 -7.95
C GLU A 110 -1.61 -0.01 -7.72
N VAL A 111 -1.86 -0.47 -6.52
CA VAL A 111 -1.90 -1.89 -6.20
C VAL A 111 -3.14 -2.54 -6.84
N ASN A 112 -2.96 -3.71 -7.46
CA ASN A 112 -4.04 -4.43 -8.13
C ASN A 112 -5.05 -5.01 -7.12
N ILE A 113 -6.22 -4.38 -7.02
CA ILE A 113 -7.30 -4.77 -6.10
C ILE A 113 -7.82 -6.19 -6.35
N ASN A 114 -7.75 -6.71 -7.58
CA ASN A 114 -8.22 -8.06 -7.92
C ASN A 114 -7.44 -9.16 -7.19
N LEU A 115 -6.26 -8.84 -6.68
CA LEU A 115 -5.43 -9.76 -5.91
C LEU A 115 -5.75 -9.76 -4.41
N LYS A 116 -6.60 -8.85 -3.92
CA LYS A 116 -6.91 -8.66 -2.50
C LYS A 116 -7.15 -9.97 -1.75
N ASN A 117 -8.04 -10.82 -2.26
CA ASN A 117 -8.39 -12.08 -1.60
C ASN A 117 -7.17 -13.03 -1.44
N LYS A 118 -6.24 -13.03 -2.39
CA LYS A 118 -5.01 -13.85 -2.31
C LYS A 118 -4.08 -13.34 -1.20
N PHE A 119 -3.95 -12.02 -1.08
CA PHE A 119 -3.14 -11.38 -0.06
C PHE A 119 -3.73 -11.57 1.34
N GLU A 120 -5.03 -11.33 1.51
CA GLU A 120 -5.71 -11.43 2.81
C GLU A 120 -5.70 -12.86 3.35
N LYS A 121 -5.85 -13.88 2.50
CA LYS A 121 -5.70 -15.30 2.90
C LYS A 121 -4.32 -15.64 3.48
N LYS A 122 -3.31 -14.83 3.18
CA LYS A 122 -1.93 -15.02 3.67
C LYS A 122 -1.50 -13.98 4.72
N GLY A 123 -2.45 -13.15 5.18
CA GLY A 123 -2.27 -12.24 6.30
C GLY A 123 -1.86 -10.80 5.96
N MET A 124 -1.78 -10.43 4.68
CA MET A 124 -1.68 -9.02 4.30
C MET A 124 -3.09 -8.47 4.04
N ILE A 125 -3.62 -7.70 4.98
CA ILE A 125 -4.97 -7.14 4.89
C ILE A 125 -4.97 -5.77 4.21
N PHE A 126 -6.01 -5.50 3.45
CA PHE A 126 -6.27 -4.20 2.84
C PHE A 126 -7.16 -3.41 3.80
N SER A 127 -6.51 -2.66 4.70
CA SER A 127 -7.17 -1.97 5.81
C SER A 127 -7.67 -0.58 5.49
N GLY A 128 -7.28 -0.03 4.34
CA GLY A 128 -7.84 1.20 3.78
C GLY A 128 -8.13 1.03 2.30
N ILE A 129 -9.32 1.44 1.86
CA ILE A 129 -9.77 1.31 0.48
C ILE A 129 -10.52 2.58 0.07
N SER A 130 -10.41 3.01 -1.19
CA SER A 130 -11.17 4.14 -1.74
C SER A 130 -12.68 3.96 -1.55
N PRO A 131 -13.47 5.04 -1.46
CA PRO A 131 -14.92 4.97 -1.22
C PRO A 131 -15.70 4.11 -2.21
N ASP A 132 -15.22 4.01 -3.46
CA ASP A 132 -15.80 3.19 -4.54
C ASP A 132 -15.31 1.73 -4.50
N ASN A 133 -14.48 1.35 -3.52
CA ASN A 133 -13.86 0.04 -3.30
C ASN A 133 -12.93 -0.44 -4.42
N LYS A 134 -12.39 0.46 -5.25
CA LYS A 134 -11.55 0.10 -6.39
C LYS A 134 -10.05 0.17 -6.11
N LEU A 135 -9.62 1.05 -5.20
CA LEU A 135 -8.21 1.35 -4.99
C LEU A 135 -7.77 1.02 -3.57
N PRO A 136 -6.74 0.17 -3.41
CA PRO A 136 -6.11 -0.06 -2.12
C PRO A 136 -5.32 1.18 -1.67
N GLU A 137 -5.64 1.67 -0.49
CA GLU A 137 -5.02 2.86 0.10
C GLU A 137 -4.03 2.50 1.21
N ILE A 138 -4.32 1.41 1.94
CA ILE A 138 -3.52 0.98 3.09
C ILE A 138 -3.47 -0.54 3.13
N VAL A 139 -2.28 -1.08 3.42
CA VAL A 139 -2.06 -2.50 3.72
C VAL A 139 -1.40 -2.67 5.09
N GLU A 140 -1.74 -3.77 5.78
CA GLU A 140 -1.18 -4.16 7.07
C GLU A 140 -0.87 -5.66 7.09
N LEU A 141 0.07 -6.08 7.94
CA LEU A 141 0.28 -7.50 8.25
C LEU A 141 -0.36 -7.87 9.59
N GLN A 142 -1.29 -8.84 9.58
CA GLN A 142 -2.06 -9.26 10.76
C GLN A 142 -1.18 -9.74 11.92
N ASN A 143 -0.16 -10.55 11.64
CA ASN A 143 0.70 -11.17 12.65
C ASN A 143 2.03 -10.43 12.80
N HIS A 144 2.03 -9.12 12.64
CA HIS A 144 3.20 -8.27 12.78
C HIS A 144 2.94 -7.17 13.82
N PRO A 145 3.90 -6.86 14.71
CA PRO A 145 3.70 -5.84 15.74
C PRO A 145 3.35 -4.46 15.17
N TRP A 146 3.99 -4.07 14.07
CA TRP A 146 3.65 -2.85 13.35
C TRP A 146 4.20 -2.89 11.92
N PHE A 147 3.36 -3.18 10.93
CA PHE A 147 3.73 -3.18 9.52
C PHE A 147 2.60 -2.54 8.73
N VAL A 148 2.84 -1.34 8.24
CA VAL A 148 1.84 -0.54 7.52
C VAL A 148 2.44 -0.01 6.23
N GLY A 149 1.73 -0.19 5.13
CA GLY A 149 1.97 0.48 3.86
C GLY A 149 0.81 1.42 3.53
N VAL A 150 1.11 2.65 3.12
CA VAL A 150 0.11 3.64 2.71
C VAL A 150 0.42 4.19 1.33
N GLN A 151 -0.62 4.33 0.47
CA GLN A 151 -0.43 4.84 -0.89
C GLN A 151 -0.30 6.37 -0.93
N PHE A 152 -0.84 7.05 0.05
CA PHE A 152 -0.76 8.49 0.23
C PHE A 152 0.54 8.93 0.93
N HIS A 153 0.71 10.24 1.08
CA HIS A 153 1.87 10.91 1.63
C HIS A 153 1.53 11.61 2.96
N PRO A 154 1.64 10.92 4.13
CA PRO A 154 1.31 11.49 5.44
C PRO A 154 2.19 12.69 5.79
N GLU A 155 3.40 12.79 5.22
CA GLU A 155 4.30 13.91 5.43
C GLU A 155 3.71 15.25 4.99
N PHE A 156 2.81 15.27 4.02
CA PHE A 156 2.14 16.51 3.57
C PHE A 156 1.14 17.07 4.58
N LYS A 157 0.79 16.30 5.61
CA LYS A 157 -0.13 16.70 6.66
C LYS A 157 0.51 16.74 8.04
N SER A 158 1.76 16.29 8.15
CA SER A 158 2.51 16.32 9.41
C SER A 158 3.08 17.72 9.68
N ARG A 159 3.07 18.14 10.96
CA ARG A 159 3.63 19.41 11.41
C ARG A 159 4.50 19.18 12.66
N PRO A 160 5.52 20.02 12.93
CA PRO A 160 6.41 19.82 14.07
C PRO A 160 5.70 19.66 15.42
N LEU A 161 4.68 20.49 15.69
CA LEU A 161 3.92 20.44 16.94
C LEU A 161 2.63 19.62 16.85
N LEU A 162 2.29 19.11 15.68
CA LEU A 162 1.14 18.23 15.44
C LEU A 162 1.53 17.14 14.45
N PRO A 163 2.34 16.16 14.89
CA PRO A 163 2.81 15.10 14.03
C PRO A 163 1.66 14.24 13.52
N HIS A 164 1.79 13.75 12.30
CA HIS A 164 0.81 12.85 11.72
C HIS A 164 0.68 11.56 12.58
N PRO A 165 -0.54 11.05 12.84
CA PRO A 165 -0.76 9.92 13.75
C PRO A 165 0.00 8.65 13.36
N LEU A 166 0.24 8.41 12.08
CA LEU A 166 1.07 7.30 11.60
C LEU A 166 2.52 7.42 12.08
N PHE A 167 3.12 8.61 12.00
CA PHE A 167 4.50 8.80 12.45
C PHE A 167 4.63 8.61 13.96
N SER A 168 3.71 9.17 14.73
CA SER A 168 3.69 9.01 16.19
C SER A 168 3.56 7.53 16.57
N SER A 169 2.65 6.78 15.92
CA SER A 169 2.44 5.36 16.17
C SER A 169 3.64 4.51 15.74
N PHE A 170 4.25 4.81 14.58
CA PHE A 170 5.44 4.10 14.09
C PHE A 170 6.63 4.26 15.04
N ILE A 171 6.94 5.50 15.46
CA ILE A 171 8.02 5.79 16.41
C ILE A 171 7.77 5.07 17.74
N LYS A 172 6.53 5.13 18.27
CA LYS A 172 6.17 4.40 19.49
C LYS A 172 6.42 2.90 19.37
N ALA A 173 6.01 2.28 18.27
CA ALA A 173 6.25 0.85 18.01
C ALA A 173 7.76 0.53 17.89
N SER A 174 8.54 1.43 17.28
CA SER A 174 9.98 1.25 17.09
C SER A 174 10.77 1.31 18.41
N ILE A 175 10.35 2.18 19.35
CA ILE A 175 10.97 2.30 20.67
C ILE A 175 10.63 1.08 21.55
N LEU A 176 9.43 0.53 21.45
CA LEU A 176 8.98 -0.61 22.25
C LEU A 176 9.56 -1.94 21.81
N LYS A 177 10.16 -2.02 20.63
CA LYS A 177 10.90 -3.19 20.18
C LYS A 177 12.32 -3.14 20.79
N LYS A 178 12.45 -3.73 21.98
CA LYS A 178 13.76 -4.09 22.57
C LYS A 178 14.15 -5.49 22.14
#